data_84109b2d6881a3878a6af439501a63a4
#
_entry.id   84109b2d6881a3878a6af439501a63a4
#
_cell.length_a   1.000
_cell.length_b   1.000
_cell.length_c   1.000
_cell.angle_alpha   90.00
_cell.angle_beta   90.00
_cell.angle_gamma   90.00
#
_symmetry.space_group_name_H-M   'P 1'
#
loop_
_entity.id
_entity.type
_entity.pdbx_description
1 polymer ?
#
loop_
_entity_poly.entity_id
_entity_poly.type
_entity_poly.pdbx_seq_one_letter_code
_entity_poly.pdbx_strand_id
1 'polypeptide(L)'
;MKKETKKQLLIGAALVLELLFLLLYLNGRIDRLLDSDMSSEMILGQLLARNNGILSDQWYYSTELRVLNTQLIYALFFRLSSNWHFVRMASTLVLWCVLIASYGVLCRVMGCKKSFGVTALLLAAPVSESYFRFVLAGVYYVPHLAIAFAALALNEAYFKAKPDRKKFWLVVSVLLALVAGLGGPREIIALYAPLGLAAAAELAWERNNETKRQQFIYAAFVGASALIGYALNMLVLARIYTFLTWGGLGFMLADGARIKEIFYSFLTLYGAAKETAGSTFLFVLSAA
;
A
#
# COMPACT_ATOMS: atom_id res chain seq x y z
N MET A 1 -20.46 -30.51 -9.63
CA MET A 1 -19.81 -29.25 -9.21
C MET A 1 -20.45 -28.11 -9.96
N LYS A 2 -21.02 -27.10 -9.29
CA LYS A 2 -21.73 -25.97 -9.93
C LYS A 2 -20.76 -25.19 -10.83
N LYS A 3 -21.23 -24.67 -11.98
CA LYS A 3 -20.44 -23.94 -12.99
C LYS A 3 -19.57 -22.82 -12.38
N GLU A 4 -20.11 -22.12 -11.39
CA GLU A 4 -19.42 -21.04 -10.66
C GLU A 4 -18.22 -21.57 -9.84
N THR A 5 -18.34 -22.72 -9.18
CA THR A 5 -17.25 -23.34 -8.42
C THR A 5 -16.07 -23.73 -9.34
N LYS A 6 -16.37 -24.23 -10.56
CA LYS A 6 -15.33 -24.55 -11.55
C LYS A 6 -14.59 -23.30 -12.02
N LYS A 7 -15.32 -22.21 -12.27
CA LYS A 7 -14.75 -20.92 -12.68
C LYS A 7 -13.80 -20.37 -11.59
N GLN A 8 -14.26 -20.39 -10.33
CA GLN A 8 -13.46 -19.92 -9.19
C GLN A 8 -12.19 -20.76 -8.98
N LEU A 9 -12.29 -22.08 -9.16
CA LEU A 9 -11.13 -22.97 -9.08
C LEU A 9 -10.12 -22.68 -10.17
N LEU A 10 -10.57 -22.45 -11.42
CA LEU A 10 -9.70 -22.10 -12.54
C LEU A 10 -8.98 -20.77 -12.33
N ILE A 11 -9.69 -19.75 -11.84
CA ILE A 11 -9.08 -18.44 -11.51
C ILE A 11 -8.06 -18.60 -10.38
N GLY A 12 -8.38 -19.36 -9.34
CA GLY A 12 -7.44 -19.63 -8.24
C GLY A 12 -6.20 -20.38 -8.73
N ALA A 13 -6.37 -21.37 -9.60
CA ALA A 13 -5.25 -22.09 -10.22
C ALA A 13 -4.39 -21.16 -11.09
N ALA A 14 -5.03 -20.28 -11.88
CA ALA A 14 -4.32 -19.28 -12.68
C ALA A 14 -3.48 -18.32 -11.81
N LEU A 15 -4.04 -17.83 -10.69
CA LEU A 15 -3.32 -16.97 -9.76
C LEU A 15 -2.11 -17.71 -9.14
N VAL A 16 -2.27 -18.97 -8.74
CA VAL A 16 -1.15 -19.75 -8.23
C VAL A 16 -0.07 -19.94 -9.29
N LEU A 17 -0.44 -20.26 -10.53
CA LEU A 17 0.50 -20.42 -11.64
C LEU A 17 1.23 -19.10 -11.95
N GLU A 18 0.54 -17.98 -11.92
CA GLU A 18 1.13 -16.66 -12.15
C GLU A 18 2.16 -16.31 -11.06
N LEU A 19 1.81 -16.52 -9.78
CA LEU A 19 2.72 -16.30 -8.67
C LEU A 19 3.92 -17.23 -8.72
N LEU A 20 3.73 -18.50 -9.08
CA LEU A 20 4.82 -19.45 -9.28
C LEU A 20 5.74 -19.02 -10.44
N PHE A 21 5.17 -18.58 -11.55
CA PHE A 21 5.94 -18.07 -12.68
C PHE A 21 6.77 -16.84 -12.27
N LEU A 22 6.17 -15.86 -11.57
CA LEU A 22 6.87 -14.70 -11.05
C LEU A 22 7.99 -15.10 -10.07
N LEU A 23 7.71 -16.05 -9.19
CA LEU A 23 8.70 -16.52 -8.22
C LEU A 23 9.90 -17.17 -8.92
N LEU A 24 9.66 -18.04 -9.91
CA LEU A 24 10.71 -18.66 -10.72
C LEU A 24 11.49 -17.62 -11.53
N TYR A 25 10.79 -16.64 -12.11
CA TYR A 25 11.40 -15.54 -12.85
C TYR A 25 12.32 -14.71 -11.95
N LEU A 26 11.86 -14.33 -10.75
CA LEU A 26 12.65 -13.57 -9.79
C LEU A 26 13.81 -14.40 -9.24
N ASN A 27 13.60 -15.69 -8.95
CA ASN A 27 14.65 -16.56 -8.42
C ASN A 27 15.91 -16.57 -9.30
N GLY A 28 15.75 -16.53 -10.63
CA GLY A 28 16.88 -16.49 -11.55
C GLY A 28 17.47 -15.09 -11.81
N ARG A 29 16.85 -14.03 -11.30
CA ARG A 29 17.20 -12.64 -11.63
C ARG A 29 17.25 -11.68 -10.45
N ILE A 30 16.96 -12.15 -9.24
CA ILE A 30 16.76 -11.30 -8.07
C ILE A 30 17.98 -10.42 -7.77
N ASP A 31 19.17 -10.95 -7.95
CA ASP A 31 20.42 -10.22 -7.70
C ASP A 31 20.66 -9.12 -8.77
N ARG A 32 20.18 -9.32 -9.99
CA ARG A 32 20.26 -8.34 -11.08
C ARG A 32 19.21 -7.24 -10.98
N LEU A 33 18.10 -7.53 -10.30
CA LEU A 33 17.00 -6.60 -10.06
C LEU A 33 17.18 -5.81 -8.76
N LEU A 34 18.24 -6.11 -8.00
CA LEU A 34 18.54 -5.43 -6.75
C LEU A 34 19.01 -4.01 -7.03
N ASP A 35 18.23 -3.04 -6.60
CA ASP A 35 18.59 -1.62 -6.63
C ASP A 35 19.01 -1.11 -5.24
N SER A 36 19.37 0.17 -5.15
CA SER A 36 19.80 0.81 -3.91
C SER A 36 18.74 0.77 -2.81
N ASP A 37 17.46 0.97 -3.17
CA ASP A 37 16.37 1.01 -2.21
C ASP A 37 16.10 -0.37 -1.64
N MET A 38 16.05 -1.39 -2.52
CA MET A 38 15.90 -2.78 -2.09
C MET A 38 17.06 -3.24 -1.21
N SER A 39 18.29 -2.87 -1.59
CA SER A 39 19.50 -3.23 -0.83
C SER A 39 19.49 -2.58 0.55
N SER A 40 19.15 -1.29 0.62
CA SER A 40 19.09 -0.56 1.90
C SER A 40 18.04 -1.12 2.85
N GLU A 41 16.86 -1.48 2.35
CA GLU A 41 15.80 -2.12 3.15
C GLU A 41 16.25 -3.48 3.69
N MET A 42 16.99 -4.27 2.89
CA MET A 42 17.53 -5.55 3.35
C MET A 42 18.65 -5.37 4.36
N ILE A 43 19.58 -4.40 4.17
CA ILE A 43 20.64 -4.10 5.14
C ILE A 43 20.03 -3.65 6.46
N LEU A 44 19.03 -2.76 6.43
CA LEU A 44 18.30 -2.37 7.62
C LEU A 44 17.62 -3.59 8.29
N GLY A 45 16.96 -4.44 7.51
CA GLY A 45 16.36 -5.68 8.02
C GLY A 45 17.39 -6.59 8.72
N GLN A 46 18.59 -6.72 8.16
CA GLN A 46 19.67 -7.49 8.80
C GLN A 46 20.15 -6.84 10.12
N LEU A 47 20.28 -5.51 10.14
CA LEU A 47 20.64 -4.77 11.35
C LEU A 47 19.57 -4.95 12.45
N LEU A 48 18.29 -4.81 12.09
CA LEU A 48 17.18 -5.02 13.03
C LEU A 48 17.11 -6.46 13.57
N ALA A 49 17.44 -7.44 12.72
CA ALA A 49 17.52 -8.83 13.15
C ALA A 49 18.61 -9.04 14.21
N ARG A 50 19.79 -8.43 14.01
CA ARG A 50 20.91 -8.51 14.97
C ARG A 50 20.61 -7.81 16.29
N ASN A 51 19.96 -6.65 16.22
CA ASN A 51 19.66 -5.81 17.39
C ASN A 51 18.35 -6.20 18.08
N ASN A 52 17.60 -7.17 17.56
CA ASN A 52 16.26 -7.56 18.03
C ASN A 52 15.29 -6.39 18.16
N GLY A 53 15.46 -5.38 17.31
CA GLY A 53 14.65 -4.15 17.28
C GLY A 53 13.67 -4.10 16.13
N ILE A 54 12.79 -3.09 16.16
CA ILE A 54 11.90 -2.70 15.04
C ILE A 54 12.39 -1.42 14.35
N LEU A 55 13.21 -0.63 15.05
CA LEU A 55 13.94 0.54 14.59
C LEU A 55 15.36 0.49 15.16
N SER A 56 16.30 1.22 14.55
CA SER A 56 17.69 1.32 15.00
C SER A 56 18.19 2.75 14.91
N ASP A 57 18.83 3.23 15.96
CA ASP A 57 19.56 4.51 16.00
C ASP A 57 20.92 4.45 15.25
N GLN A 58 21.38 3.23 14.95
CA GLN A 58 22.60 2.97 14.15
C GLN A 58 22.34 3.05 12.64
N TRP A 59 21.13 3.41 12.22
CA TRP A 59 20.75 3.50 10.81
C TRP A 59 20.37 4.92 10.43
N TYR A 60 20.92 5.37 9.31
CA TYR A 60 20.52 6.62 8.70
C TYR A 60 19.36 6.36 7.75
N TYR A 61 18.14 6.67 8.20
CA TYR A 61 16.93 6.53 7.38
C TYR A 61 16.98 7.55 6.23
N SER A 62 16.50 7.15 5.06
CA SER A 62 16.53 8.02 3.88
C SER A 62 15.55 9.21 4.01
N THR A 63 14.52 9.26 3.21
CA THR A 63 13.56 10.38 3.19
C THR A 63 12.51 10.30 4.29
N GLU A 64 12.21 9.12 4.79
CA GLU A 64 11.13 8.85 5.75
C GLU A 64 11.55 7.76 6.72
N LEU A 65 11.26 7.98 8.00
CA LEU A 65 11.34 6.91 8.99
C LEU A 65 10.02 6.14 8.97
N ARG A 66 10.04 4.92 8.46
CA ARG A 66 8.86 4.04 8.33
C ARG A 66 8.90 2.98 9.42
N VAL A 67 7.93 3.00 10.32
CA VAL A 67 7.85 2.03 11.42
C VAL A 67 7.34 0.68 10.91
N LEU A 68 6.28 0.68 10.12
CA LEU A 68 5.69 -0.53 9.54
C LEU A 68 6.01 -0.61 8.05
N ASN A 69 7.08 -1.32 7.70
CA ASN A 69 7.50 -1.47 6.31
C ASN A 69 8.22 -2.82 6.09
N THR A 70 8.72 -3.04 4.88
CA THR A 70 9.37 -4.27 4.39
C THR A 70 10.54 -4.74 5.24
N GLN A 71 11.32 -3.81 5.83
CA GLN A 71 12.47 -4.15 6.69
C GLN A 71 12.10 -5.08 7.85
N LEU A 72 10.86 -5.03 8.36
CA LEU A 72 10.42 -5.91 9.43
C LEU A 72 10.28 -7.37 8.96
N ILE A 73 9.83 -7.57 7.73
CA ILE A 73 9.73 -8.90 7.12
C ILE A 73 11.13 -9.44 6.82
N TYR A 74 12.03 -8.60 6.28
CA TYR A 74 13.43 -8.97 6.10
C TYR A 74 14.10 -9.33 7.44
N ALA A 75 13.87 -8.53 8.49
CA ALA A 75 14.40 -8.80 9.81
C ALA A 75 13.96 -10.17 10.37
N LEU A 76 12.69 -10.53 10.16
CA LEU A 76 12.16 -11.83 10.54
C LEU A 76 12.95 -12.96 9.87
N PHE A 77 13.16 -12.89 8.55
CA PHE A 77 13.87 -13.93 7.81
C PHE A 77 15.38 -13.91 8.04
N PHE A 78 16.00 -12.76 8.30
CA PHE A 78 17.41 -12.68 8.70
C PHE A 78 17.69 -13.31 10.08
N ARG A 79 16.71 -13.42 10.96
CA ARG A 79 16.82 -14.21 12.20
C ARG A 79 16.86 -15.72 11.93
N LEU A 80 16.36 -16.17 10.78
CA LEU A 80 16.30 -17.58 10.39
C LEU A 80 17.44 -17.97 9.49
N SER A 81 17.98 -17.06 8.67
CA SER A 81 19.02 -17.36 7.68
C SER A 81 19.85 -16.14 7.35
N SER A 82 21.16 -16.34 7.18
CA SER A 82 22.08 -15.32 6.64
C SER A 82 22.15 -15.29 5.12
N ASN A 83 21.44 -16.19 4.43
CA ASN A 83 21.42 -16.25 2.97
C ASN A 83 20.50 -15.15 2.42
N TRP A 84 21.08 -14.13 1.82
CA TRP A 84 20.39 -12.98 1.27
C TRP A 84 19.39 -13.33 0.19
N HIS A 85 19.74 -14.25 -0.70
CA HIS A 85 18.84 -14.73 -1.73
C HIS A 85 17.58 -15.36 -1.14
N PHE A 86 17.75 -16.29 -0.19
CA PHE A 86 16.63 -16.90 0.52
C PHE A 86 15.76 -15.85 1.23
N VAL A 87 16.38 -14.95 2.01
CA VAL A 87 15.66 -13.90 2.74
C VAL A 87 14.85 -13.04 1.78
N ARG A 88 15.44 -12.65 0.65
CA ARG A 88 14.74 -11.86 -0.38
C ARG A 88 13.53 -12.59 -0.92
N MET A 89 13.71 -13.84 -1.39
CA MET A 89 12.63 -14.62 -1.99
C MET A 89 11.50 -14.91 -1.00
N ALA A 90 11.83 -15.32 0.22
CA ALA A 90 10.85 -15.60 1.25
C ALA A 90 10.05 -14.36 1.66
N SER A 91 10.74 -13.22 1.83
CA SER A 91 10.08 -11.95 2.14
C SER A 91 9.17 -11.47 1.01
N THR A 92 9.60 -11.58 -0.24
CA THR A 92 8.79 -11.24 -1.42
C THR A 92 7.50 -12.08 -1.46
N LEU A 93 7.62 -13.39 -1.24
CA LEU A 93 6.45 -14.27 -1.22
C LEU A 93 5.46 -13.89 -0.10
N VAL A 94 5.95 -13.64 1.12
CA VAL A 94 5.10 -13.21 2.24
C VAL A 94 4.42 -11.88 1.92
N LEU A 95 5.14 -10.91 1.36
CA LEU A 95 4.57 -9.61 1.01
C LEU A 95 3.53 -9.73 -0.10
N TRP A 96 3.70 -10.58 -1.11
CA TRP A 96 2.63 -10.87 -2.08
C TRP A 96 1.39 -11.49 -1.42
N CYS A 97 1.59 -12.41 -0.48
CA CYS A 97 0.48 -12.97 0.29
C CYS A 97 -0.25 -11.88 1.10
N VAL A 98 0.48 -10.94 1.72
CA VAL A 98 -0.10 -9.80 2.44
C VAL A 98 -0.89 -8.90 1.51
N LEU A 99 -0.36 -8.59 0.32
CA LEU A 99 -1.05 -7.78 -0.69
C LEU A 99 -2.37 -8.40 -1.11
N ILE A 100 -2.34 -9.68 -1.52
CA ILE A 100 -3.53 -10.39 -2.01
C ILE A 100 -4.54 -10.61 -0.87
N ALA A 101 -4.06 -10.95 0.34
CA ALA A 101 -4.94 -11.17 1.48
C ALA A 101 -5.64 -9.89 1.93
N SER A 102 -4.92 -8.75 2.03
CA SER A 102 -5.50 -7.46 2.41
C SER A 102 -6.56 -7.00 1.40
N TYR A 103 -6.28 -7.15 0.10
CA TYR A 103 -7.26 -6.92 -0.95
C TYR A 103 -8.46 -7.87 -0.86
N GLY A 104 -8.22 -9.15 -0.56
CA GLY A 104 -9.28 -10.15 -0.36
C GLY A 104 -10.20 -9.82 0.82
N VAL A 105 -9.65 -9.28 1.91
CA VAL A 105 -10.44 -8.77 3.04
C VAL A 105 -11.33 -7.61 2.60
N LEU A 106 -10.77 -6.64 1.87
CA LEU A 106 -11.54 -5.52 1.32
C LEU A 106 -12.69 -6.01 0.43
N CYS A 107 -12.43 -6.87 -0.55
CA CYS A 107 -13.45 -7.45 -1.42
C CYS A 107 -14.54 -8.22 -0.64
N ARG A 108 -14.14 -8.91 0.43
CA ARG A 108 -15.08 -9.63 1.28
C ARG A 108 -16.02 -8.69 2.01
N VAL A 109 -15.50 -7.62 2.58
CA VAL A 109 -16.28 -6.64 3.36
C VAL A 109 -17.17 -5.81 2.45
N MET A 110 -16.67 -5.40 1.27
CA MET A 110 -17.45 -4.69 0.25
C MET A 110 -18.51 -5.56 -0.45
N GLY A 111 -18.47 -6.87 -0.28
CA GLY A 111 -19.40 -7.79 -0.95
C GLY A 111 -19.00 -8.16 -2.39
N CYS A 112 -17.83 -7.73 -2.86
CA CYS A 112 -17.31 -7.94 -4.22
C CYS A 112 -16.58 -9.29 -4.41
N LYS A 113 -16.98 -10.34 -3.69
CA LYS A 113 -16.27 -11.64 -3.69
C LYS A 113 -16.13 -12.27 -5.09
N LYS A 114 -17.08 -11.99 -6.00
CA LYS A 114 -17.08 -12.59 -7.35
C LYS A 114 -15.98 -12.01 -8.23
N SER A 115 -15.60 -10.75 -8.06
CA SER A 115 -14.54 -10.07 -8.81
C SER A 115 -13.15 -10.29 -8.23
N PHE A 116 -13.06 -10.71 -6.95
CA PHE A 116 -11.77 -10.88 -6.24
C PHE A 116 -10.75 -11.67 -7.06
N GLY A 117 -11.13 -12.82 -7.61
CA GLY A 117 -10.18 -13.68 -8.30
C GLY A 117 -9.56 -13.03 -9.54
N VAL A 118 -10.39 -12.34 -10.36
CA VAL A 118 -9.92 -11.65 -11.58
C VAL A 118 -9.03 -10.45 -11.21
N THR A 119 -9.44 -9.66 -10.21
CA THR A 119 -8.66 -8.51 -9.79
C THR A 119 -7.39 -8.90 -9.02
N ALA A 120 -7.37 -10.05 -8.33
CA ALA A 120 -6.16 -10.60 -7.73
C ALA A 120 -5.12 -11.02 -8.81
N LEU A 121 -5.56 -11.59 -9.94
CA LEU A 121 -4.69 -11.83 -11.10
C LEU A 121 -4.10 -10.52 -11.62
N LEU A 122 -4.90 -9.46 -11.75
CA LEU A 122 -4.40 -8.14 -12.19
C LEU A 122 -3.40 -7.53 -11.18
N LEU A 123 -3.59 -7.76 -9.88
CA LEU A 123 -2.63 -7.34 -8.85
C LEU A 123 -1.32 -8.14 -8.89
N ALA A 124 -1.34 -9.38 -9.34
CA ALA A 124 -0.15 -10.19 -9.54
C ALA A 124 0.51 -9.96 -10.90
N ALA A 125 -0.21 -9.41 -11.88
CA ALA A 125 0.29 -9.21 -13.23
C ALA A 125 1.31 -8.06 -13.32
N PRO A 126 2.43 -8.22 -14.05
CA PRO A 126 3.41 -7.17 -14.30
C PRO A 126 2.89 -6.18 -15.36
N VAL A 127 1.84 -5.43 -15.03
CA VAL A 127 1.11 -4.54 -15.94
C VAL A 127 1.93 -3.37 -16.48
N SER A 128 3.00 -2.99 -15.79
CA SER A 128 3.98 -2.02 -16.25
C SER A 128 5.36 -2.28 -15.61
N GLU A 129 6.41 -1.72 -16.20
CA GLU A 129 7.77 -1.80 -15.64
C GLU A 129 7.83 -1.21 -14.22
N SER A 130 7.24 -0.04 -14.01
CA SER A 130 7.20 0.61 -12.70
C SER A 130 6.45 -0.24 -11.67
N TYR A 131 5.29 -0.78 -12.03
CA TYR A 131 4.53 -1.66 -11.14
C TYR A 131 5.31 -2.93 -10.81
N PHE A 132 5.89 -3.58 -11.83
CA PHE A 132 6.74 -4.75 -11.61
C PHE A 132 7.89 -4.43 -10.67
N ARG A 133 8.63 -3.35 -10.94
CA ARG A 133 9.81 -2.97 -10.16
C ARG A 133 9.45 -2.61 -8.71
N PHE A 134 8.39 -1.83 -8.48
CA PHE A 134 8.10 -1.26 -7.17
C PHE A 134 7.18 -2.13 -6.30
N VAL A 135 6.32 -2.92 -6.91
CA VAL A 135 5.32 -3.72 -6.19
C VAL A 135 5.63 -5.20 -6.24
N LEU A 136 6.00 -5.76 -7.41
CA LEU A 136 6.20 -7.20 -7.53
C LEU A 136 7.63 -7.62 -7.20
N ALA A 137 8.65 -6.99 -7.79
CA ALA A 137 10.04 -7.32 -7.53
C ALA A 137 10.61 -6.59 -6.31
N GLY A 138 10.35 -5.29 -6.18
CA GLY A 138 10.82 -4.44 -5.09
C GLY A 138 10.08 -4.64 -3.79
N VAL A 139 8.79 -4.90 -3.87
CA VAL A 139 7.82 -5.09 -2.75
C VAL A 139 7.70 -3.95 -1.75
N TYR A 140 8.46 -2.87 -1.90
CA TYR A 140 8.49 -1.78 -0.91
C TYR A 140 7.25 -0.89 -0.90
N TYR A 141 6.38 -0.96 -1.92
CA TYR A 141 5.05 -0.35 -1.88
C TYR A 141 3.94 -1.27 -1.38
N VAL A 142 4.22 -2.56 -1.19
CA VAL A 142 3.23 -3.52 -0.69
C VAL A 142 2.68 -3.16 0.68
N PRO A 143 3.49 -2.73 1.68
CA PRO A 143 2.95 -2.30 2.97
C PRO A 143 1.96 -1.13 2.86
N HIS A 144 2.24 -0.15 2.00
CA HIS A 144 1.35 0.98 1.74
C HIS A 144 0.00 0.55 1.14
N LEU A 145 0.03 -0.31 0.12
CA LEU A 145 -1.18 -0.86 -0.48
C LEU A 145 -1.99 -1.70 0.51
N ALA A 146 -1.31 -2.51 1.33
CA ALA A 146 -1.96 -3.32 2.35
C ALA A 146 -2.63 -2.45 3.43
N ILE A 147 -1.98 -1.37 3.87
CA ILE A 147 -2.55 -0.39 4.79
C ILE A 147 -3.79 0.28 4.16
N ALA A 148 -3.70 0.69 2.88
CA ALA A 148 -4.81 1.30 2.18
C ALA A 148 -6.01 0.35 2.07
N PHE A 149 -5.80 -0.90 1.65
CA PHE A 149 -6.86 -1.91 1.57
C PHE A 149 -7.47 -2.21 2.95
N ALA A 150 -6.63 -2.33 3.98
CA ALA A 150 -7.09 -2.55 5.34
C ALA A 150 -7.92 -1.37 5.87
N ALA A 151 -7.48 -0.13 5.64
CA ALA A 151 -8.20 1.07 6.08
C ALA A 151 -9.57 1.19 5.39
N LEU A 152 -9.64 0.94 4.07
CA LEU A 152 -10.90 0.92 3.33
C LEU A 152 -11.83 -0.21 3.81
N ALA A 153 -11.27 -1.39 4.10
CA ALA A 153 -12.04 -2.50 4.66
C ALA A 153 -12.58 -2.19 6.06
N LEU A 154 -11.79 -1.53 6.91
CA LEU A 154 -12.19 -1.10 8.25
C LEU A 154 -13.27 -0.02 8.19
N ASN A 155 -13.15 0.95 7.28
CA ASN A 155 -14.19 1.94 7.03
C ASN A 155 -15.52 1.27 6.71
N GLU A 156 -15.54 0.37 5.75
CA GLU A 156 -16.74 -0.36 5.37
C GLU A 156 -17.27 -1.27 6.49
N ALA A 157 -16.38 -1.95 7.23
CA ALA A 157 -16.73 -2.77 8.37
C ALA A 157 -17.39 -1.95 9.50
N TYR A 158 -16.91 -0.74 9.76
CA TYR A 158 -17.49 0.18 10.74
C TYR A 158 -18.92 0.55 10.39
N PHE A 159 -19.21 0.90 9.12
CA PHE A 159 -20.56 1.30 8.71
C PHE A 159 -21.54 0.14 8.62
N LYS A 160 -21.06 -1.07 8.31
CA LYS A 160 -21.86 -2.30 8.31
C LYS A 160 -22.03 -2.96 9.68
N ALA A 161 -21.26 -2.50 10.68
CA ALA A 161 -21.28 -3.11 12.01
C ALA A 161 -22.57 -2.82 12.78
N LYS A 162 -22.98 -3.79 13.61
CA LYS A 162 -23.99 -3.56 14.62
C LYS A 162 -23.51 -2.52 15.65
N PRO A 163 -24.43 -1.78 16.31
CA PRO A 163 -24.07 -0.70 17.24
C PRO A 163 -23.08 -1.11 18.33
N ASP A 164 -23.21 -2.32 18.87
CA ASP A 164 -22.33 -2.89 19.89
C ASP A 164 -20.89 -3.10 19.42
N ARG A 165 -20.67 -3.29 18.11
CA ARG A 165 -19.36 -3.52 17.50
C ARG A 165 -18.73 -2.29 16.83
N LYS A 166 -19.49 -1.20 16.66
CA LYS A 166 -18.98 0.01 16.01
C LYS A 166 -17.75 0.58 16.74
N LYS A 167 -17.79 0.64 18.08
CA LYS A 167 -16.66 1.11 18.89
C LYS A 167 -15.38 0.31 18.64
N PHE A 168 -15.48 -1.01 18.53
CA PHE A 168 -14.34 -1.88 18.23
C PHE A 168 -13.71 -1.52 16.88
N TRP A 169 -14.52 -1.44 15.82
CA TRP A 169 -14.03 -1.11 14.48
C TRP A 169 -13.43 0.30 14.42
N LEU A 170 -14.03 1.27 15.11
CA LEU A 170 -13.46 2.61 15.20
C LEU A 170 -12.08 2.60 15.86
N VAL A 171 -11.93 1.91 17.00
CA VAL A 171 -10.64 1.81 17.70
C VAL A 171 -9.58 1.18 16.80
N VAL A 172 -9.91 0.08 16.11
CA VAL A 172 -8.95 -0.57 15.17
C VAL A 172 -8.58 0.36 14.03
N SER A 173 -9.54 1.12 13.48
CA SER A 173 -9.28 2.09 12.41
C SER A 173 -8.38 3.24 12.87
N VAL A 174 -8.62 3.77 14.06
CA VAL A 174 -7.82 4.83 14.68
C VAL A 174 -6.38 4.36 14.94
N LEU A 175 -6.22 3.13 15.46
CA LEU A 175 -4.89 2.54 15.68
C LEU A 175 -4.14 2.31 14.36
N LEU A 176 -4.81 1.79 13.33
CA LEU A 176 -4.20 1.63 12.01
C LEU A 176 -3.78 3.00 11.43
N ALA A 177 -4.63 4.01 11.53
CA ALA A 177 -4.33 5.36 11.05
C ALA A 177 -3.16 5.99 11.81
N LEU A 178 -3.07 5.80 13.13
CA LEU A 178 -1.94 6.24 13.94
C LEU A 178 -0.63 5.61 13.45
N VAL A 179 -0.63 4.29 13.27
CA VAL A 179 0.56 3.55 12.79
C VAL A 179 0.93 3.95 11.37
N ALA A 180 -0.05 4.16 10.50
CA ALA A 180 0.18 4.67 9.15
C ALA A 180 0.85 6.06 9.16
N GLY A 181 0.37 6.97 10.02
CA GLY A 181 0.97 8.29 10.21
C GLY A 181 2.39 8.25 10.79
N LEU A 182 2.69 7.29 11.68
CA LEU A 182 4.05 7.04 12.16
C LEU A 182 5.02 6.65 11.03
N GLY A 183 4.52 6.18 9.89
CA GLY A 183 5.31 5.88 8.69
C GLY A 183 5.62 7.07 7.79
N GLY A 184 5.21 8.30 8.18
CA GLY A 184 5.42 9.51 7.37
C GLY A 184 4.13 10.06 6.74
N PRO A 185 4.21 11.07 5.85
CA PRO A 185 3.05 11.77 5.31
C PRO A 185 2.34 11.03 4.17
N ARG A 186 2.92 9.96 3.64
CA ARG A 186 2.46 9.29 2.41
C ARG A 186 1.01 8.82 2.49
N GLU A 187 0.66 8.08 3.56
CA GLU A 187 -0.71 7.59 3.76
C GLU A 187 -1.70 8.72 4.06
N ILE A 188 -1.23 9.79 4.66
CA ILE A 188 -2.06 10.97 4.89
C ILE A 188 -2.48 11.57 3.55
N ILE A 189 -1.52 11.76 2.65
CA ILE A 189 -1.76 12.39 1.33
C ILE A 189 -2.51 11.44 0.39
N ALA A 190 -2.13 10.16 0.35
CA ALA A 190 -2.67 9.20 -0.61
C ALA A 190 -4.01 8.57 -0.20
N LEU A 191 -4.33 8.54 1.09
CA LEU A 191 -5.50 7.83 1.61
C LEU A 191 -6.39 8.70 2.51
N TYR A 192 -5.85 9.21 3.63
CA TYR A 192 -6.71 9.84 4.64
C TYR A 192 -7.21 11.23 4.24
N ALA A 193 -6.42 12.02 3.52
CA ALA A 193 -6.87 13.31 3.01
C ALA A 193 -7.94 13.16 1.91
N PRO A 194 -7.79 12.30 0.87
CA PRO A 194 -8.85 12.00 -0.08
C PRO A 194 -10.13 11.46 0.59
N LEU A 195 -9.99 10.57 1.58
CA LEU A 195 -11.15 10.05 2.32
C LEU A 195 -11.90 11.17 3.06
N GLY A 196 -11.16 12.05 3.74
CA GLY A 196 -11.72 13.21 4.44
C GLY A 196 -12.39 14.21 3.47
N LEU A 197 -11.73 14.50 2.35
CA LEU A 197 -12.28 15.41 1.33
C LEU A 197 -13.55 14.85 0.68
N ALA A 198 -13.58 13.55 0.36
CA ALA A 198 -14.75 12.89 -0.18
C ALA A 198 -15.92 12.94 0.81
N ALA A 199 -15.68 12.59 2.08
CA ALA A 199 -16.70 12.66 3.12
C ALA A 199 -17.21 14.09 3.38
N ALA A 200 -16.33 15.09 3.31
CA ALA A 200 -16.69 16.49 3.43
C ALA A 200 -17.56 16.98 2.24
N ALA A 201 -17.19 16.58 1.02
CA ALA A 201 -17.94 16.91 -0.18
C ALA A 201 -19.34 16.29 -0.16
N GLU A 202 -19.45 15.02 0.23
CA GLU A 202 -20.74 14.34 0.37
C GLU A 202 -21.62 15.00 1.44
N LEU A 203 -21.05 15.39 2.58
CA LEU A 203 -21.78 16.09 3.62
C LEU A 203 -22.21 17.50 3.17
N ALA A 204 -21.38 18.20 2.40
CA ALA A 204 -21.73 19.52 1.85
C ALA A 204 -22.89 19.45 0.85
N TRP A 205 -22.94 18.35 0.07
CA TRP A 205 -24.00 18.08 -0.89
C TRP A 205 -25.31 17.67 -0.20
N GLU A 206 -25.25 16.83 0.82
CA GLU A 206 -26.39 16.28 1.56
C GLU A 206 -26.34 16.68 3.05
N ARG A 207 -26.41 17.98 3.34
CA ARG A 207 -26.18 18.55 4.70
C ARG A 207 -27.06 17.96 5.81
N ASN A 208 -28.27 17.53 5.48
CA ASN A 208 -29.24 16.99 6.46
C ASN A 208 -29.18 15.45 6.57
N ASN A 209 -28.25 14.80 5.87
CA ASN A 209 -28.14 13.34 5.90
C ASN A 209 -27.25 12.91 7.07
N GLU A 210 -27.86 12.28 8.09
CA GLU A 210 -27.15 11.82 9.29
C GLU A 210 -26.08 10.78 8.97
N THR A 211 -26.29 9.94 7.93
CA THR A 211 -25.28 8.97 7.49
C THR A 211 -24.04 9.67 6.95
N LYS A 212 -24.19 10.73 6.15
CA LYS A 212 -23.07 11.51 5.62
C LYS A 212 -22.33 12.25 6.73
N ARG A 213 -23.06 12.75 7.73
CA ARG A 213 -22.46 13.36 8.92
C ARG A 213 -21.63 12.33 9.70
N GLN A 214 -22.12 11.11 9.89
CA GLN A 214 -21.35 10.05 10.55
C GLN A 214 -20.11 9.64 9.74
N GLN A 215 -20.19 9.59 8.41
CA GLN A 215 -19.04 9.34 7.53
C GLN A 215 -17.97 10.40 7.70
N PHE A 216 -18.37 11.68 7.71
CA PHE A 216 -17.43 12.78 7.92
C PHE A 216 -16.79 12.73 9.31
N ILE A 217 -17.56 12.48 10.37
CA ILE A 217 -17.03 12.33 11.73
C ILE A 217 -16.02 11.18 11.81
N TYR A 218 -16.33 10.02 11.23
CA TYR A 218 -15.40 8.90 11.18
C TYR A 218 -14.11 9.27 10.43
N ALA A 219 -14.23 9.87 9.24
CA ALA A 219 -13.07 10.30 8.45
C ALA A 219 -12.22 11.34 9.19
N ALA A 220 -12.84 12.25 9.94
CA ALA A 220 -12.15 13.22 10.79
C ALA A 220 -11.37 12.53 11.92
N PHE A 221 -11.94 11.53 12.59
CA PHE A 221 -11.24 10.77 13.64
C PHE A 221 -10.04 10.02 13.12
N VAL A 222 -10.18 9.27 12.02
CA VAL A 222 -9.06 8.51 11.45
C VAL A 222 -8.01 9.44 10.85
N GLY A 223 -8.42 10.52 10.18
CA GLY A 223 -7.51 11.55 9.65
C GLY A 223 -6.72 12.26 10.76
N ALA A 224 -7.39 12.67 11.84
CA ALA A 224 -6.73 13.26 13.00
C ALA A 224 -5.73 12.29 13.65
N SER A 225 -6.09 11.00 13.74
CA SER A 225 -5.20 9.98 14.29
C SER A 225 -3.95 9.79 13.40
N ALA A 226 -4.10 9.78 12.07
CA ALA A 226 -2.95 9.74 11.15
C ALA A 226 -2.05 10.97 11.29
N LEU A 227 -2.63 12.18 11.45
CA LEU A 227 -1.88 13.41 11.71
C LEU A 227 -1.15 13.36 13.05
N ILE A 228 -1.76 12.79 14.10
CA ILE A 228 -1.10 12.58 15.40
C ILE A 228 0.08 11.63 15.22
N GLY A 229 -0.08 10.51 14.50
CA GLY A 229 1.00 9.59 14.19
C GLY A 229 2.16 10.27 13.47
N TYR A 230 1.87 11.11 12.48
CA TYR A 230 2.88 11.90 11.78
C TYR A 230 3.55 12.95 12.67
N ALA A 231 2.80 13.62 13.52
CA ALA A 231 3.37 14.54 14.48
C ALA A 231 4.32 13.83 15.47
N LEU A 232 3.97 12.63 15.94
CA LEU A 232 4.86 11.80 16.76
C LEU A 232 6.13 11.39 15.99
N ASN A 233 6.00 11.04 14.70
CA ASN A 233 7.16 10.76 13.85
C ASN A 233 8.10 11.97 13.80
N MET A 234 7.59 13.16 13.50
CA MET A 234 8.38 14.38 13.33
C MET A 234 8.90 15.00 14.64
N LEU A 235 8.14 14.91 15.73
CA LEU A 235 8.47 15.59 16.98
C LEU A 235 9.20 14.69 17.99
N VAL A 236 8.98 13.38 17.92
CA VAL A 236 9.55 12.42 18.86
C VAL A 236 10.59 11.54 18.17
N LEU A 237 10.18 10.78 17.13
CA LEU A 237 11.09 9.82 16.48
C LEU A 237 12.24 10.52 15.76
N ALA A 238 12.02 11.69 15.16
CA ALA A 238 13.06 12.49 14.53
C ALA A 238 14.14 13.03 15.49
N ARG A 239 13.89 12.99 16.81
CA ARG A 239 14.91 13.34 17.82
C ARG A 239 15.76 12.15 18.25
N ILE A 240 15.30 10.94 17.99
CA ILE A 240 15.94 9.67 18.38
C ILE A 240 16.67 9.07 17.20
N TYR A 241 16.06 9.12 16.02
CA TYR A 241 16.57 8.50 14.81
C TYR A 241 16.98 9.56 13.78
N THR A 242 18.07 9.30 13.06
CA THR A 242 18.57 10.21 12.03
C THR A 242 17.97 9.87 10.68
N PHE A 243 17.29 10.82 10.03
CA PHE A 243 16.81 10.70 8.67
C PHE A 243 16.98 12.01 7.89
N LEU A 244 17.16 11.90 6.58
CA LEU A 244 17.29 13.03 5.69
C LEU A 244 15.90 13.56 5.35
N THR A 245 15.55 14.71 5.88
CA THR A 245 14.42 15.46 5.33
C THR A 245 14.89 16.08 4.02
N TRP A 246 14.43 15.54 2.90
CA TRP A 246 14.56 16.25 1.63
C TRP A 246 13.94 17.63 1.80
N GLY A 247 14.73 18.68 1.55
CA GLY A 247 14.28 20.05 1.72
C GLY A 247 12.92 20.26 1.07
N GLY A 248 11.94 20.50 1.90
CA GLY A 248 10.54 20.81 1.71
C GLY A 248 9.87 20.30 0.43
N LEU A 249 8.79 19.56 0.62
CA LEU A 249 7.78 19.44 -0.42
C LEU A 249 7.28 20.87 -0.74
N GLY A 250 7.84 21.49 -1.76
CA GLY A 250 7.40 22.78 -2.23
C GLY A 250 6.07 22.60 -2.94
N PHE A 251 5.01 23.20 -2.43
CA PHE A 251 3.78 23.37 -3.21
C PHE A 251 4.07 24.33 -4.35
N MET A 252 4.03 23.84 -5.58
CA MET A 252 4.16 24.65 -6.77
C MET A 252 2.82 24.63 -7.50
N LEU A 253 2.35 25.81 -7.92
CA LEU A 253 1.22 25.91 -8.85
C LEU A 253 1.65 25.22 -10.16
N ALA A 254 0.88 24.22 -10.58
CA ALA A 254 1.13 23.53 -11.83
C ALA A 254 0.73 24.41 -13.01
N ASP A 255 1.66 24.72 -13.89
CA ASP A 255 1.38 25.27 -15.19
C ASP A 255 0.83 24.20 -16.16
N GLY A 256 0.36 24.62 -17.34
CA GLY A 256 -0.23 23.70 -18.32
C GLY A 256 0.75 22.61 -18.80
N ALA A 257 2.06 22.88 -18.83
CA ALA A 257 3.09 21.92 -19.21
C ALA A 257 3.23 20.84 -18.15
N ARG A 258 3.23 21.21 -16.88
CA ARG A 258 3.29 20.27 -15.75
C ARG A 258 2.04 19.43 -15.60
N ILE A 259 0.86 20.02 -15.79
CA ILE A 259 -0.40 19.25 -15.80
C ILE A 259 -0.34 18.18 -16.87
N LYS A 260 0.14 18.52 -18.06
CA LYS A 260 0.34 17.57 -19.16
C LYS A 260 1.35 16.47 -18.80
N GLU A 261 2.46 16.85 -18.16
CA GLU A 261 3.49 15.89 -17.70
C GLU A 261 2.96 14.94 -16.63
N ILE A 262 2.20 15.44 -15.66
CA ILE A 262 1.52 14.63 -14.63
C ILE A 262 0.57 13.64 -15.29
N PHE A 263 -0.22 14.09 -16.25
CA PHE A 263 -1.16 13.23 -16.98
C PHE A 263 -0.43 12.14 -17.78
N TYR A 264 0.65 12.47 -18.49
CA TYR A 264 1.46 11.46 -19.18
C TYR A 264 2.13 10.49 -18.21
N SER A 265 2.66 10.98 -17.10
CA SER A 265 3.24 10.13 -16.04
C SER A 265 2.21 9.17 -15.46
N PHE A 266 0.98 9.63 -15.25
CA PHE A 266 -0.14 8.78 -14.85
C PHE A 266 -0.41 7.68 -15.88
N LEU A 267 -0.46 8.00 -17.17
CA LEU A 267 -0.69 7.03 -18.23
C LEU A 267 0.46 6.00 -18.35
N THR A 268 1.70 6.40 -18.06
CA THR A 268 2.83 5.45 -18.08
C THR A 268 2.74 4.39 -16.98
N LEU A 269 2.02 4.65 -15.88
CA LEU A 269 1.73 3.62 -14.88
C LEU A 269 0.91 2.46 -15.44
N TYR A 270 0.15 2.71 -16.51
CA TYR A 270 -0.64 1.71 -17.23
C TYR A 270 0.07 1.19 -18.50
N GLY A 271 1.37 1.38 -18.60
CA GLY A 271 2.17 0.87 -19.72
C GLY A 271 2.12 1.73 -21.00
N ALA A 272 1.60 2.96 -20.92
CA ALA A 272 1.62 3.86 -22.08
C ALA A 272 3.05 4.32 -22.38
N ALA A 273 3.51 4.12 -23.64
CA ALA A 273 4.60 4.93 -24.16
C ALA A 273 4.09 6.34 -24.50
N LYS A 274 4.99 7.34 -24.45
CA LYS A 274 4.63 8.75 -24.73
C LYS A 274 3.96 8.92 -26.10
N GLU A 275 4.33 8.06 -27.06
CA GLU A 275 3.85 8.01 -28.44
C GLU A 275 2.46 7.34 -28.57
N THR A 276 2.05 6.53 -27.59
CA THR A 276 0.79 5.78 -27.61
C THR A 276 -0.20 6.25 -26.54
N ALA A 277 0.03 7.43 -25.95
CA ALA A 277 -0.78 7.96 -24.86
C ALA A 277 -2.28 8.07 -25.19
N GLY A 278 -2.62 8.35 -26.45
CA GLY A 278 -4.01 8.40 -26.90
C GLY A 278 -4.72 7.06 -26.89
N SER A 279 -4.04 6.00 -27.32
CA SER A 279 -4.60 4.63 -27.32
C SER A 279 -4.71 4.07 -25.88
N THR A 280 -3.76 4.43 -25.01
CA THR A 280 -3.80 4.05 -23.60
C THR A 280 -4.91 4.78 -22.84
N PHE A 281 -5.16 6.05 -23.15
CA PHE A 281 -6.29 6.79 -22.60
C PHE A 281 -7.62 6.12 -22.96
N LEU A 282 -7.79 5.72 -24.21
CA LEU A 282 -8.98 4.98 -24.66
C LEU A 282 -9.09 3.60 -23.98
N PHE A 283 -7.96 2.91 -23.77
CA PHE A 283 -7.95 1.64 -23.05
C PHE A 283 -8.38 1.82 -21.58
N VAL A 284 -7.86 2.83 -20.88
CA VAL A 284 -8.24 3.13 -19.50
C VAL A 284 -9.71 3.50 -19.41
N LEU A 285 -10.23 4.32 -20.35
CA LEU A 285 -11.66 4.67 -20.41
C LEU A 285 -12.56 3.48 -20.70
N SER A 286 -12.09 2.52 -21.50
CA SER A 286 -12.87 1.32 -21.83
C SER A 286 -12.88 0.28 -20.70
N ALA A 287 -11.94 0.36 -19.78
CA ALA A 287 -11.80 -0.52 -18.61
C ALA A 287 -12.48 0.03 -17.35
N ALA A 288 -12.89 1.31 -17.35
CA ALA A 288 -13.61 1.98 -16.25
C ALA A 288 -15.12 1.81 -16.40
#